data_dadf6a619ad41282e90fef422e3d35b5
#
_entry.id   dadf6a619ad41282e90fef422e3d35b5
#
_cell.length_a   1.000
_cell.length_b   1.000
_cell.length_c   1.000
_cell.angle_alpha   90.00
_cell.angle_beta   90.00
_cell.angle_gamma   90.00
#
_symmetry.space_group_name_H-M   'P 1'
#
loop_
_entity.id
_entity.type
_entity.pdbx_description
1 polymer ?
#
loop_
_entity_poly.entity_id
_entity_poly.type
_entity_poly.pdbx_seq_one_letter_code
_entity_poly.pdbx_strand_id
1 'polypeptide(L)'
;NILKGDKTGIVEPSRDHILIGKERHDIGRPNNEGYPIRGIFKGDYLYLKNFKIDRWPAGNPETGYLNSDGGPTKTAILDTYGTADKKYWEMSFGKRPEEELYNIKTDPLCMNNLAVNEEFKAKKDELLNQMKAELTAQKDPRILGNGDVFDNYRTFPPKFMNYHNRFMDGEEMPKLH
;
A
#
# COMPACT_ATOMS: atom_id res chain seq x y z
N ASN A 1 18.62 17.00 20.23
CA ASN A 1 17.99 15.68 20.25
C ASN A 1 16.53 15.85 20.66
N ILE A 2 15.61 15.69 19.68
CA ILE A 2 14.16 15.92 19.86
C ILE A 2 13.59 15.09 21.02
N LEU A 3 14.00 13.82 21.13
CA LEU A 3 13.50 12.90 22.15
C LEU A 3 13.93 13.23 23.59
N LYS A 4 14.90 14.14 23.77
CA LYS A 4 15.41 14.57 25.07
C LYS A 4 15.02 16.01 25.40
N GLY A 5 14.23 16.66 24.54
CA GLY A 5 13.80 18.03 24.75
C GLY A 5 12.44 18.11 25.44
N ASP A 6 12.19 19.23 26.10
CA ASP A 6 10.92 19.52 26.79
C ASP A 6 9.90 20.24 25.90
N LYS A 7 10.24 20.49 24.62
CA LYS A 7 9.35 21.12 23.64
C LYS A 7 8.22 20.20 23.22
N THR A 8 7.02 20.74 23.08
CA THR A 8 5.84 20.05 22.58
C THR A 8 5.34 20.68 21.28
N GLY A 9 4.48 19.98 20.54
CA GLY A 9 3.96 20.42 19.24
C GLY A 9 4.97 20.18 18.10
N ILE A 10 5.04 21.08 17.13
CA ILE A 10 5.98 21.02 16.01
C ILE A 10 7.36 21.48 16.52
N VAL A 11 8.17 20.52 16.97
CA VAL A 11 9.47 20.76 17.59
C VAL A 11 10.56 21.06 16.55
N GLU A 12 10.45 20.50 15.35
CA GLU A 12 11.39 20.66 14.24
C GLU A 12 10.62 20.94 12.94
N PRO A 13 10.45 22.23 12.58
CA PRO A 13 9.66 22.60 11.39
C PRO A 13 10.17 22.06 10.06
N SER A 14 11.46 21.72 9.97
CA SER A 14 12.05 21.12 8.76
C SER A 14 11.58 19.68 8.52
N ARG A 15 11.00 19.04 9.53
CA ARG A 15 10.40 17.69 9.44
C ARG A 15 8.90 17.81 9.22
N ASP A 16 8.52 18.42 8.11
CA ASP A 16 7.14 18.75 7.78
C ASP A 16 6.38 17.63 7.02
N HIS A 17 7.05 16.50 6.79
CA HIS A 17 6.48 15.38 6.06
C HIS A 17 7.01 14.03 6.53
N ILE A 18 6.34 12.96 6.07
CA ILE A 18 6.73 11.57 6.31
C ILE A 18 6.71 10.82 4.98
N LEU A 19 7.80 10.13 4.65
CA LEU A 19 7.82 9.16 3.57
C LEU A 19 7.31 7.82 4.08
N ILE A 20 6.47 7.17 3.28
CA ILE A 20 5.91 5.85 3.57
C ILE A 20 6.17 4.91 2.40
N GLY A 21 6.24 3.61 2.68
CA GLY A 21 6.45 2.62 1.65
C GLY A 21 6.08 1.21 2.10
N LYS A 22 5.73 0.41 1.13
CA LYS A 22 5.47 -1.03 1.27
C LYS A 22 6.05 -1.74 0.06
N GLU A 23 6.58 -2.93 0.27
CA GLU A 23 6.93 -3.86 -0.81
C GLU A 23 6.10 -5.13 -0.68
N ARG A 24 6.62 -6.13 0.01
CA ARG A 24 5.92 -7.39 0.25
C ARG A 24 5.53 -7.49 1.71
N HIS A 25 4.26 -7.70 1.97
CA HIS A 25 3.72 -7.89 3.31
C HIS A 25 3.05 -9.26 3.47
N ASP A 26 2.37 -9.74 2.43
CA ASP A 26 1.65 -11.01 2.45
C ASP A 26 2.30 -12.07 1.57
N ILE A 27 1.70 -13.25 1.57
CA ILE A 27 2.12 -14.46 0.86
C ILE A 27 1.09 -14.91 -0.20
N GLY A 28 0.04 -14.14 -0.40
CA GLY A 28 -1.14 -14.51 -1.19
C GLY A 28 -1.05 -14.12 -2.67
N ARG A 29 0.16 -13.87 -3.22
CA ARG A 29 0.35 -13.57 -4.65
C ARG A 29 1.23 -14.61 -5.33
N PRO A 30 1.06 -14.79 -6.65
CA PRO A 30 1.95 -15.65 -7.43
C PRO A 30 3.43 -15.31 -7.20
N ASN A 31 4.30 -16.33 -7.19
CA ASN A 31 5.75 -16.18 -7.12
C ASN A 31 6.27 -15.34 -5.93
N ASN A 32 5.52 -15.24 -4.85
CA ASN A 32 5.79 -14.38 -3.69
C ASN A 32 5.91 -12.89 -4.02
N GLU A 33 5.26 -12.44 -5.06
CA GLU A 33 5.30 -11.04 -5.48
C GLU A 33 4.73 -10.09 -4.41
N GLY A 34 5.33 -8.90 -4.32
CA GLY A 34 4.85 -7.82 -3.47
C GLY A 34 3.80 -6.94 -4.12
N TYR A 35 3.24 -6.01 -3.34
CA TYR A 35 2.46 -4.88 -3.85
C TYR A 35 3.19 -3.59 -3.46
N PRO A 36 4.09 -3.09 -4.32
CA PRO A 36 4.95 -1.97 -4.00
C PRO A 36 4.21 -0.63 -4.04
N ILE A 37 4.34 0.11 -2.95
CA ILE A 37 3.81 1.47 -2.78
C ILE A 37 4.93 2.36 -2.27
N ARG A 38 4.97 3.61 -2.73
CA ARG A 38 5.66 4.72 -2.09
C ARG A 38 4.69 5.86 -1.90
N GLY A 39 4.86 6.60 -0.83
CA GLY A 39 4.01 7.74 -0.57
C GLY A 39 4.69 8.81 0.25
N ILE A 40 4.04 9.95 0.31
CA ILE A 40 4.41 11.08 1.15
C ILE A 40 3.16 11.64 1.82
N PHE A 41 3.26 11.86 3.11
CA PHE A 41 2.29 12.61 3.87
C PHE A 41 2.89 13.96 4.23
N LYS A 42 2.27 15.06 3.77
CA LYS A 42 2.73 16.42 4.03
C LYS A 42 1.55 17.38 4.20
N GLY A 43 1.56 18.11 5.32
CA GLY A 43 0.44 18.98 5.69
C GLY A 43 -0.85 18.17 5.83
N ASP A 44 -1.87 18.55 5.07
CA ASP A 44 -3.17 17.86 5.07
C ASP A 44 -3.29 16.78 3.96
N TYR A 45 -2.21 16.53 3.19
CA TYR A 45 -2.29 15.67 2.01
C TYR A 45 -1.49 14.39 2.16
N LEU A 46 -2.10 13.30 1.74
CA LEU A 46 -1.48 11.99 1.53
C LEU A 46 -1.42 11.71 0.02
N TYR A 47 -0.22 11.55 -0.52
CA TYR A 47 -0.01 11.07 -1.89
C TYR A 47 0.57 9.65 -1.85
N LEU A 48 0.03 8.78 -2.70
CA LEU A 48 0.50 7.40 -2.88
C LEU A 48 0.76 7.13 -4.37
N LYS A 49 1.86 6.40 -4.65
CA LYS A 49 2.17 5.82 -5.95
C LYS A 49 2.21 4.30 -5.85
N ASN A 50 1.35 3.66 -6.64
CA ASN A 50 1.28 2.22 -6.80
C ASN A 50 2.10 1.83 -8.04
N PHE A 51 3.02 0.86 -7.93
CA PHE A 51 3.97 0.52 -9.01
C PHE A 51 3.57 -0.71 -9.83
N LYS A 52 2.78 -1.60 -9.26
CA LYS A 52 2.33 -2.86 -9.90
C LYS A 52 0.81 -2.94 -9.81
N ILE A 53 0.14 -2.06 -10.56
CA ILE A 53 -1.33 -1.90 -10.52
C ILE A 53 -2.10 -3.10 -11.09
N ASP A 54 -1.42 -3.97 -11.80
CA ASP A 54 -1.92 -5.25 -12.29
C ASP A 54 -2.07 -6.30 -11.18
N ARG A 55 -1.34 -6.13 -10.06
CA ARG A 55 -1.41 -7.02 -8.90
C ARG A 55 -2.58 -6.66 -7.97
N TRP A 56 -2.99 -7.60 -7.14
CA TRP A 56 -4.03 -7.38 -6.12
C TRP A 56 -3.43 -6.78 -4.85
N PRO A 57 -3.90 -5.59 -4.38
CA PRO A 57 -3.28 -4.88 -3.26
C PRO A 57 -3.40 -5.60 -1.93
N ALA A 58 -4.47 -6.38 -1.73
CA ALA A 58 -4.74 -7.14 -0.51
C ALA A 58 -4.38 -8.64 -0.60
N GLY A 59 -3.58 -9.04 -1.62
CA GLY A 59 -3.38 -10.44 -1.98
C GLY A 59 -4.43 -10.93 -2.98
N ASN A 60 -4.18 -12.06 -3.60
CA ASN A 60 -5.06 -12.60 -4.64
C ASN A 60 -6.39 -13.14 -4.07
N PRO A 61 -7.51 -13.00 -4.82
CA PRO A 61 -8.82 -13.50 -4.39
C PRO A 61 -8.84 -15.00 -4.15
N GLU A 62 -8.11 -15.80 -4.97
CA GLU A 62 -8.05 -17.26 -4.85
C GLU A 62 -7.56 -17.71 -3.47
N THR A 63 -6.64 -16.97 -2.89
CA THR A 63 -6.10 -17.23 -1.54
C THR A 63 -6.86 -16.49 -0.44
N GLY A 64 -7.94 -15.79 -0.78
CA GLY A 64 -8.78 -15.10 0.19
C GLY A 64 -8.20 -13.77 0.69
N TYR A 65 -7.45 -13.04 -0.14
CA TYR A 65 -6.89 -11.72 0.20
C TYR A 65 -6.06 -11.75 1.50
N LEU A 66 -4.98 -12.53 1.50
CA LEU A 66 -4.21 -12.85 2.72
C LEU A 66 -3.48 -11.65 3.37
N ASN A 67 -3.38 -10.50 2.68
CA ASN A 67 -2.85 -9.27 3.28
C ASN A 67 -3.86 -8.56 4.21
N SER A 68 -5.03 -9.15 4.39
CA SER A 68 -6.05 -8.72 5.34
C SER A 68 -6.40 -9.89 6.25
N ASP A 69 -6.26 -9.69 7.55
CA ASP A 69 -6.57 -10.71 8.55
C ASP A 69 -8.02 -11.17 8.47
N GLY A 70 -8.26 -12.44 8.81
CA GLY A 70 -9.60 -12.99 8.91
C GLY A 70 -10.40 -12.37 10.06
N GLY A 71 -11.72 -12.23 9.85
CA GLY A 71 -12.60 -11.73 10.90
C GLY A 71 -13.98 -11.34 10.37
N PRO A 72 -14.93 -11.05 11.25
CA PRO A 72 -16.32 -10.73 10.87
C PRO A 72 -16.40 -9.54 9.90
N THR A 73 -15.60 -8.51 10.12
CA THR A 73 -15.57 -7.32 9.23
C THR A 73 -15.13 -7.68 7.82
N LYS A 74 -14.07 -8.49 7.67
CA LYS A 74 -13.62 -8.95 6.36
C LYS A 74 -14.70 -9.76 5.66
N THR A 75 -15.35 -10.68 6.36
CA THR A 75 -16.45 -11.48 5.83
C THR A 75 -17.59 -10.58 5.35
N ALA A 76 -18.03 -9.64 6.18
CA ALA A 76 -19.09 -8.71 5.82
C ALA A 76 -18.77 -7.88 4.56
N ILE A 77 -17.51 -7.44 4.40
CA ILE A 77 -17.10 -6.70 3.20
C ILE A 77 -17.05 -7.62 1.97
N LEU A 78 -16.55 -8.84 2.11
CA LEU A 78 -16.53 -9.82 1.01
C LEU A 78 -17.95 -10.12 0.52
N ASP A 79 -18.92 -10.23 1.40
CA ASP A 79 -20.34 -10.49 1.09
C ASP A 79 -21.00 -9.35 0.29
N THR A 80 -20.39 -8.16 0.26
CA THR A 80 -20.90 -7.05 -0.56
C THR A 80 -20.58 -7.17 -2.04
N TYR A 81 -19.69 -8.07 -2.48
CA TYR A 81 -19.18 -8.16 -3.84
C TYR A 81 -20.28 -8.21 -4.93
N GLY A 82 -21.33 -8.98 -4.71
CA GLY A 82 -22.46 -9.14 -5.66
C GLY A 82 -23.66 -8.24 -5.38
N THR A 83 -23.55 -7.23 -4.52
CA THR A 83 -24.66 -6.42 -4.04
C THR A 83 -24.56 -4.95 -4.48
N ALA A 84 -25.56 -4.12 -4.13
CA ALA A 84 -25.52 -2.67 -4.29
C ALA A 84 -24.38 -2.01 -3.48
N ASP A 85 -23.89 -2.69 -2.46
CA ASP A 85 -22.82 -2.24 -1.58
C ASP A 85 -21.40 -2.65 -2.03
N LYS A 86 -21.26 -3.15 -3.25
CA LYS A 86 -20.00 -3.57 -3.89
C LYS A 86 -18.87 -2.54 -3.72
N LYS A 87 -19.19 -1.26 -3.60
CA LYS A 87 -18.22 -0.19 -3.38
C LYS A 87 -17.29 -0.46 -2.17
N TYR A 88 -17.78 -1.09 -1.11
CA TYR A 88 -16.97 -1.41 0.07
C TYR A 88 -15.95 -2.51 -0.23
N TRP A 89 -16.34 -3.50 -1.04
CA TRP A 89 -15.40 -4.50 -1.53
C TRP A 89 -14.35 -3.86 -2.45
N GLU A 90 -14.77 -3.00 -3.40
CA GLU A 90 -13.87 -2.31 -4.34
C GLU A 90 -12.82 -1.47 -3.59
N MET A 91 -13.25 -0.74 -2.57
CA MET A 91 -12.37 0.08 -1.74
C MET A 91 -11.40 -0.74 -0.89
N SER A 92 -11.79 -1.94 -0.45
CA SER A 92 -10.99 -2.77 0.45
C SER A 92 -10.07 -3.73 -0.32
N PHE A 93 -10.56 -4.34 -1.40
CA PHE A 93 -9.90 -5.43 -2.11
C PHE A 93 -9.67 -5.17 -3.60
N GLY A 94 -10.32 -4.16 -4.18
CA GLY A 94 -10.22 -3.83 -5.60
C GLY A 94 -8.83 -3.38 -6.03
N LYS A 95 -8.58 -3.44 -7.33
CA LYS A 95 -7.36 -2.91 -7.95
C LYS A 95 -7.24 -1.41 -7.68
N ARG A 96 -6.01 -0.94 -7.50
CA ARG A 96 -5.73 0.48 -7.24
C ARG A 96 -5.28 1.20 -8.51
N PRO A 97 -5.58 2.50 -8.65
CA PRO A 97 -4.98 3.32 -9.69
C PRO A 97 -3.48 3.51 -9.43
N GLU A 98 -2.75 3.99 -10.44
CA GLU A 98 -1.32 4.26 -10.31
C GLU A 98 -1.00 5.34 -9.27
N GLU A 99 -1.86 6.35 -9.18
CA GLU A 99 -1.69 7.49 -8.26
C GLU A 99 -2.95 7.72 -7.43
N GLU A 100 -2.73 8.00 -6.16
CA GLU A 100 -3.79 8.38 -5.24
C GLU A 100 -3.38 9.64 -4.48
N LEU A 101 -4.32 10.56 -4.34
CA LEU A 101 -4.14 11.80 -3.56
C LEU A 101 -5.38 12.03 -2.69
N TYR A 102 -5.16 12.23 -1.41
CA TYR A 102 -6.24 12.47 -0.45
C TYR A 102 -5.95 13.70 0.40
N ASN A 103 -6.98 14.49 0.68
CA ASN A 103 -6.90 15.53 1.71
C ASN A 103 -7.48 14.93 3.01
N ILE A 104 -6.63 14.45 3.89
CA ILE A 104 -7.05 13.74 5.10
C ILE A 104 -7.72 14.61 6.16
N LYS A 105 -7.64 15.93 6.03
CA LYS A 105 -8.36 16.84 6.91
C LYS A 105 -9.85 16.90 6.57
N THR A 106 -10.18 16.92 5.30
CA THR A 106 -11.57 16.97 4.80
C THR A 106 -12.14 15.59 4.48
N ASP A 107 -11.27 14.61 4.20
CA ASP A 107 -11.60 13.24 3.89
C ASP A 107 -10.69 12.26 4.68
N PRO A 108 -10.86 12.15 6.00
CA PRO A 108 -9.99 11.33 6.86
C PRO A 108 -10.09 9.82 6.57
N LEU A 109 -11.11 9.38 5.84
CA LEU A 109 -11.30 7.99 5.46
C LEU A 109 -10.74 7.69 4.04
N CYS A 110 -10.13 8.68 3.37
CA CYS A 110 -9.56 8.54 2.03
C CYS A 110 -10.56 7.95 1.02
N MET A 111 -11.79 8.46 1.03
CA MET A 111 -12.88 7.98 0.18
C MET A 111 -12.84 8.55 -1.23
N ASN A 112 -12.23 9.75 -1.41
CA ASN A 112 -12.26 10.50 -2.65
C ASN A 112 -10.84 10.71 -3.17
N ASN A 113 -10.43 9.95 -4.18
CA ASN A 113 -9.14 10.12 -4.82
C ASN A 113 -9.12 11.39 -5.68
N LEU A 114 -8.31 12.36 -5.28
CA LEU A 114 -8.14 13.66 -5.95
C LEU A 114 -7.09 13.63 -7.06
N ALA A 115 -6.37 12.53 -7.25
CA ALA A 115 -5.23 12.45 -8.18
C ALA A 115 -5.60 12.71 -9.64
N VAL A 116 -6.86 12.47 -10.03
CA VAL A 116 -7.38 12.68 -11.39
C VAL A 116 -8.06 14.04 -11.57
N ASN A 117 -8.20 14.83 -10.50
CA ASN A 117 -8.81 16.16 -10.58
C ASN A 117 -7.75 17.20 -10.92
N GLU A 118 -7.92 17.90 -12.04
CA GLU A 118 -7.00 18.93 -12.54
C GLU A 118 -6.73 20.06 -11.53
N GLU A 119 -7.70 20.39 -10.68
CA GLU A 119 -7.55 21.38 -9.62
C GLU A 119 -6.41 21.03 -8.64
N PHE A 120 -6.20 19.73 -8.39
CA PHE A 120 -5.17 19.23 -7.48
C PHE A 120 -3.86 18.81 -8.17
N LYS A 121 -3.77 18.99 -9.49
CA LYS A 121 -2.59 18.59 -10.27
C LYS A 121 -1.30 19.18 -9.72
N ALA A 122 -1.27 20.48 -9.45
CA ALA A 122 -0.08 21.15 -8.93
C ALA A 122 0.34 20.59 -7.56
N LYS A 123 -0.62 20.30 -6.68
CA LYS A 123 -0.35 19.69 -5.37
C LYS A 123 0.16 18.25 -5.50
N LYS A 124 -0.44 17.47 -6.37
CA LYS A 124 0.00 16.10 -6.69
C LYS A 124 1.46 16.11 -7.21
N ASP A 125 1.74 16.96 -8.19
CA ASP A 125 3.07 17.05 -8.80
C ASP A 125 4.13 17.53 -7.79
N GLU A 126 3.81 18.46 -6.90
CA GLU A 126 4.68 18.89 -5.79
C GLU A 126 5.09 17.70 -4.92
N LEU A 127 4.09 16.95 -4.42
CA LEU A 127 4.31 15.82 -3.52
C LEU A 127 5.07 14.68 -4.19
N LEU A 128 4.71 14.35 -5.43
CA LEU A 128 5.40 13.34 -6.24
C LEU A 128 6.87 13.70 -6.44
N ASN A 129 7.16 14.95 -6.81
CA ASN A 129 8.52 15.39 -7.08
C ASN A 129 9.37 15.40 -5.81
N GLN A 130 8.83 15.87 -4.68
CA GLN A 130 9.52 15.83 -3.40
C GLN A 130 9.82 14.38 -2.99
N MET A 131 8.82 13.50 -3.01
CA MET A 131 8.98 12.09 -2.69
C MET A 131 10.05 11.42 -3.56
N LYS A 132 10.02 11.65 -4.87
CA LYS A 132 11.01 11.10 -5.80
C LYS A 132 12.42 11.60 -5.51
N ALA A 133 12.59 12.90 -5.27
CA ALA A 133 13.91 13.49 -4.99
C ALA A 133 14.53 12.87 -3.74
N GLU A 134 13.74 12.75 -2.65
CA GLU A 134 14.22 12.23 -1.38
C GLU A 134 14.51 10.73 -1.46
N LEU A 135 13.63 9.94 -2.06
CA LEU A 135 13.84 8.50 -2.23
C LEU A 135 15.01 8.21 -3.18
N THR A 136 15.23 9.06 -4.19
CA THR A 136 16.43 8.97 -5.05
C THR A 136 17.70 9.24 -4.25
N ALA A 137 17.71 10.27 -3.41
CA ALA A 137 18.84 10.57 -2.52
C ALA A 137 19.12 9.41 -1.53
N GLN A 138 18.07 8.72 -1.08
CA GLN A 138 18.15 7.52 -0.23
C GLN A 138 18.52 6.26 -1.02
N LYS A 139 18.66 6.33 -2.35
CA LYS A 139 18.94 5.20 -3.23
C LYS A 139 17.87 4.10 -3.17
N ASP A 140 16.59 4.50 -3.04
CA ASP A 140 15.48 3.55 -3.02
C ASP A 140 15.41 2.77 -4.35
N PRO A 141 15.54 1.42 -4.31
CA PRO A 141 15.60 0.61 -5.53
C PRO A 141 14.32 0.74 -6.39
N ARG A 142 13.14 0.93 -5.77
CA ARG A 142 11.87 1.03 -6.49
C ARG A 142 11.81 2.29 -7.34
N ILE A 143 12.25 3.42 -6.79
CA ILE A 143 12.32 4.70 -7.53
C ILE A 143 13.39 4.68 -8.61
N LEU A 144 14.51 3.97 -8.37
CA LEU A 144 15.62 3.84 -9.33
C LEU A 144 15.36 2.78 -10.43
N GLY A 145 14.18 2.17 -10.48
CA GLY A 145 13.82 1.18 -11.50
C GLY A 145 14.28 -0.25 -11.22
N ASN A 146 14.96 -0.50 -10.10
CA ASN A 146 15.49 -1.81 -9.70
C ASN A 146 14.64 -2.49 -8.62
N GLY A 147 13.41 -2.05 -8.41
CA GLY A 147 12.58 -2.50 -7.29
C GLY A 147 12.13 -3.95 -7.35
N ASP A 148 12.25 -4.62 -8.49
CA ASP A 148 11.89 -6.05 -8.60
C ASP A 148 12.85 -6.96 -7.79
N VAL A 149 13.97 -6.42 -7.31
CA VAL A 149 14.84 -7.11 -6.34
C VAL A 149 14.09 -7.53 -5.07
N PHE A 150 13.07 -6.78 -4.67
CA PHE A 150 12.27 -7.09 -3.47
C PHE A 150 11.42 -8.35 -3.64
N ASP A 151 10.99 -8.68 -4.85
CA ASP A 151 10.24 -9.91 -5.12
C ASP A 151 11.13 -11.16 -5.02
N ASN A 152 12.46 -10.99 -5.13
CA ASN A 152 13.45 -12.08 -5.00
C ASN A 152 13.86 -12.37 -3.55
N TYR A 153 13.44 -11.54 -2.59
CA TYR A 153 13.78 -11.79 -1.19
C TYR A 153 13.05 -13.02 -0.66
N ARG A 154 13.79 -13.84 0.08
CA ARG A 154 13.25 -15.06 0.66
C ARG A 154 12.10 -14.77 1.62
N THR A 155 11.00 -15.51 1.47
CA THR A 155 9.87 -15.47 2.41
C THR A 155 10.24 -16.18 3.72
N PHE A 156 9.89 -15.58 4.84
CA PHE A 156 10.07 -16.19 6.16
C PHE A 156 8.71 -16.17 6.91
N PRO A 157 8.35 -17.27 7.60
CA PRO A 157 9.04 -18.58 7.65
C PRO A 157 8.99 -19.34 6.31
N PRO A 158 9.96 -20.23 6.04
CA PRO A 158 10.05 -20.95 4.76
C PRO A 158 8.80 -21.75 4.38
N LYS A 159 8.00 -22.17 5.34
CA LYS A 159 6.73 -22.90 5.12
C LYS A 159 5.71 -22.09 4.31
N PHE A 160 5.88 -20.78 4.20
CA PHE A 160 5.02 -19.88 3.43
C PHE A 160 5.59 -19.51 2.06
N MET A 161 6.78 -20.01 1.69
CA MET A 161 7.30 -19.78 0.35
C MET A 161 6.36 -20.35 -0.72
N ASN A 162 6.16 -19.59 -1.78
CA ASN A 162 5.30 -19.95 -2.92
C ASN A 162 3.89 -20.35 -2.50
N TYR A 163 3.36 -19.73 -1.44
CA TYR A 163 2.05 -20.08 -0.88
C TYR A 163 0.96 -20.10 -1.94
N HIS A 164 0.82 -19.04 -2.74
CA HIS A 164 -0.18 -18.96 -3.80
C HIS A 164 -0.05 -20.12 -4.80
N ASN A 165 1.17 -20.33 -5.32
CA ASN A 165 1.40 -21.37 -6.34
C ASN A 165 1.04 -22.76 -5.79
N ARG A 166 1.51 -23.09 -4.59
CA ARG A 166 1.24 -24.37 -3.91
C ARG A 166 -0.26 -24.55 -3.63
N PHE A 167 -0.94 -23.47 -3.22
CA PHE A 167 -2.40 -23.47 -3.02
C PHE A 167 -3.13 -23.78 -4.33
N MET A 168 -2.72 -23.18 -5.45
CA MET A 168 -3.30 -23.43 -6.75
C MET A 168 -3.02 -24.85 -7.27
N ASP A 169 -1.89 -25.44 -6.87
CA ASP A 169 -1.54 -26.84 -7.14
C ASP A 169 -2.29 -27.85 -6.24
N GLY A 170 -3.13 -27.35 -5.32
CA GLY A 170 -3.96 -28.18 -4.43
C GLY A 170 -3.21 -28.75 -3.23
N GLU A 171 -2.07 -28.18 -2.84
CA GLU A 171 -1.39 -28.59 -1.61
C GLU A 171 -2.20 -28.22 -0.36
N GLU A 172 -2.12 -29.06 0.68
CA GLU A 172 -2.61 -28.71 2.02
C GLU A 172 -1.74 -27.60 2.61
N MET A 173 -2.34 -26.42 2.77
CA MET A 173 -1.60 -25.23 3.18
C MET A 173 -1.47 -25.13 4.71
N PRO A 174 -0.32 -24.62 5.22
CA PRO A 174 -0.16 -24.35 6.64
C PRO A 174 -1.21 -23.33 7.11
N LYS A 175 -1.80 -23.58 8.28
CA LYS A 175 -2.74 -22.64 8.89
C LYS A 175 -2.06 -21.28 9.12
N LEU A 176 -2.77 -20.23 8.72
CA LEU A 176 -2.46 -18.86 9.06
C LEU A 176 -3.14 -18.57 10.40
N HIS A 177 -2.39 -18.11 11.36
CA HIS A 177 -2.89 -17.81 12.71
C HIS A 177 -3.67 -16.51 12.72
#